data_473b3715020939302faa52ddf6f5a89b
#
_entry.id   473b3715020939302faa52ddf6f5a89b
#
_cell.length_a   1.000
_cell.length_b   1.000
_cell.length_c   1.000
_cell.angle_alpha   90.00
_cell.angle_beta   90.00
_cell.angle_gamma   90.00
#
_symmetry.space_group_name_H-M   'P 1'
#
loop_
_entity.id
_entity.type
_entity.pdbx_description
1 polymer ?
#
loop_
_entity_poly.entity_id
_entity_poly.type
_entity_poly.pdbx_seq_one_letter_code
_entity_poly.pdbx_strand_id
1 'polypeptide(L)'
;MNKRVVIVSAVRTPIGSFMGGLSSITAPKLGAAAIKGALEKIQLDPNLVNEVYMGNVVQAGVGQAPARQAAFFAGLSNEVACTTINKVCASGMKAVMLASQAIQCGDADIVIAGGMENMSLIPHYMNLRSGTKFGPNTMVDGMQKDGLTDAYDNNAMGVSADLCANKYNISREEQDAFAIQSYKRSSEAWNSGKFNNEVIPVSVPQRKGDPIIISKDEEFSNVNLDKIPSLNPAFTKDGSVTAANASTINDGAAALILMSEEKALSLNLKPLAYVRSYADAAQEPKWFTTSPAKALPIALKKAGLTTSDVDFFEFNEAFSVVGLANSKILGLNNDKVNVNGGAVSLGHPLGCSGARIIVTLINVLEQNNAKIGAAAICNGGGGASAIVIEKI
;
A
#
# COMPACT_ATOMS: atom_id res chain seq x y z
N MET A 1 -4.43 18.92 25.46
CA MET A 1 -3.86 19.41 24.19
C MET A 1 -3.64 18.20 23.30
N ASN A 2 -4.08 18.26 22.03
CA ASN A 2 -3.79 17.15 21.10
C ASN A 2 -2.27 17.06 20.88
N LYS A 3 -1.67 15.91 21.17
CA LYS A 3 -0.23 15.65 20.91
C LYS A 3 0.01 15.73 19.39
N ARG A 4 1.08 16.42 18.98
CA ARG A 4 1.54 16.35 17.59
C ARG A 4 2.14 14.99 17.31
N VAL A 5 1.73 14.36 16.24
CA VAL A 5 2.24 13.04 15.82
C VAL A 5 3.27 13.21 14.73
N VAL A 6 4.42 12.60 14.93
CA VAL A 6 5.51 12.57 13.95
C VAL A 6 5.81 11.13 13.50
N ILE A 7 6.26 11.01 12.26
CA ILE A 7 6.85 9.80 11.70
C ILE A 7 8.36 9.94 11.84
N VAL A 8 9.00 9.00 12.52
CA VAL A 8 10.45 9.02 12.75
C VAL A 8 11.20 7.98 11.91
N SER A 9 10.51 6.96 11.42
CA SER A 9 11.06 5.97 10.50
C SER A 9 9.99 5.52 9.51
N ALA A 10 10.39 5.28 8.27
CA ALA A 10 9.55 4.78 7.20
C ALA A 10 10.39 3.94 6.24
N VAL A 11 10.00 2.67 6.05
CA VAL A 11 10.67 1.73 5.16
C VAL A 11 9.69 0.73 4.56
N ARG A 12 10.11 0.06 3.50
CA ARG A 12 9.39 -1.05 2.88
C ARG A 12 10.34 -2.16 2.43
N THR A 13 9.83 -3.34 2.25
CA THR A 13 10.53 -4.38 1.50
C THR A 13 10.54 -4.01 0.01
N PRO A 14 11.37 -4.67 -0.81
CA PRO A 14 11.08 -4.76 -2.23
C PRO A 14 9.66 -5.28 -2.43
N ILE A 15 9.06 -4.98 -3.57
CA ILE A 15 7.79 -5.57 -4.00
C ILE A 15 8.13 -6.70 -4.96
N GLY A 16 7.79 -7.93 -4.55
CA GLY A 16 7.97 -9.13 -5.36
C GLY A 16 6.83 -9.32 -6.35
N SER A 17 7.15 -9.83 -7.52
CA SER A 17 6.17 -10.30 -8.51
C SER A 17 5.39 -11.51 -7.98
N PHE A 18 4.21 -11.74 -8.54
CA PHE A 18 3.45 -12.95 -8.28
C PHE A 18 4.28 -14.20 -8.60
N MET A 19 4.41 -15.10 -7.63
CA MET A 19 5.29 -16.28 -7.70
C MET A 19 6.79 -15.95 -7.93
N GLY A 20 7.21 -14.71 -7.64
CA GLY A 20 8.58 -14.21 -7.77
C GLY A 20 9.46 -14.45 -6.54
N GLY A 21 10.47 -13.61 -6.38
CA GLY A 21 11.54 -13.79 -5.39
C GLY A 21 11.08 -13.78 -3.93
N LEU A 22 9.96 -13.12 -3.60
CA LEU A 22 9.39 -13.07 -2.25
C LEU A 22 8.29 -14.12 -2.01
N SER A 23 7.90 -14.89 -3.00
CA SER A 23 6.74 -15.79 -2.97
C SER A 23 6.76 -16.84 -1.84
N SER A 24 7.93 -17.24 -1.36
CA SER A 24 8.07 -18.23 -0.28
C SER A 24 8.03 -17.65 1.14
N ILE A 25 8.00 -16.30 1.28
CA ILE A 25 8.05 -15.62 2.59
C ILE A 25 6.65 -15.24 3.01
N THR A 26 6.15 -15.77 4.12
CA THR A 26 4.79 -15.46 4.60
C THR A 26 4.60 -13.97 4.87
N ALA A 27 3.37 -13.46 4.70
CA ALA A 27 3.07 -12.05 4.95
C ALA A 27 3.56 -11.55 6.33
N PRO A 28 3.39 -12.28 7.46
CA PRO A 28 3.97 -11.87 8.73
C PRO A 28 5.49 -11.79 8.74
N LYS A 29 6.20 -12.62 8.00
CA LYS A 29 7.68 -12.54 7.90
C LYS A 29 8.13 -11.36 7.05
N LEU A 30 7.40 -11.01 5.98
CA LEU A 30 7.63 -9.76 5.24
C LEU A 30 7.37 -8.54 6.14
N GLY A 31 6.25 -8.56 6.89
CA GLY A 31 5.95 -7.54 7.89
C GLY A 31 7.04 -7.39 8.95
N ALA A 32 7.56 -8.51 9.44
CA ALA A 32 8.67 -8.53 10.40
C ALA A 32 9.94 -7.91 9.83
N ALA A 33 10.28 -8.20 8.57
CA ALA A 33 11.43 -7.57 7.90
C ALA A 33 11.27 -6.04 7.85
N ALA A 34 10.08 -5.55 7.46
CA ALA A 34 9.80 -4.11 7.43
C ALA A 34 9.86 -3.47 8.84
N ILE A 35 9.26 -4.10 9.86
CA ILE A 35 9.30 -3.64 11.25
C ILE A 35 10.74 -3.57 11.75
N LYS A 36 11.50 -4.65 11.57
CA LYS A 36 12.91 -4.73 11.97
C LYS A 36 13.74 -3.66 11.29
N GLY A 37 13.61 -3.50 9.97
CA GLY A 37 14.30 -2.47 9.21
C GLY A 37 13.95 -1.05 9.66
N ALA A 38 12.67 -0.79 10.03
CA ALA A 38 12.25 0.50 10.55
C ALA A 38 12.90 0.82 11.92
N LEU A 39 13.01 -0.17 12.81
CA LEU A 39 13.67 -0.05 14.11
C LEU A 39 15.19 0.16 13.96
N GLU A 40 15.83 -0.67 13.15
CA GLU A 40 17.27 -0.62 12.92
C GLU A 40 17.72 0.71 12.30
N LYS A 41 16.92 1.26 11.38
CA LYS A 41 17.20 2.53 10.69
C LYS A 41 17.41 3.70 11.65
N ILE A 42 16.71 3.71 12.77
CA ILE A 42 16.79 4.76 13.79
C ILE A 42 17.37 4.26 15.12
N GLN A 43 17.83 3.01 15.18
CA GLN A 43 18.39 2.37 16.38
C GLN A 43 17.46 2.45 17.60
N LEU A 44 16.14 2.31 17.37
CA LEU A 44 15.15 2.34 18.45
C LEU A 44 15.12 1.00 19.18
N ASP A 45 15.18 1.06 20.53
CA ASP A 45 15.00 -0.12 21.37
C ASP A 45 13.58 -0.69 21.15
N PRO A 46 13.43 -1.95 20.69
CA PRO A 46 12.13 -2.57 20.47
C PRO A 46 11.25 -2.65 21.73
N ASN A 47 11.84 -2.62 22.94
CA ASN A 47 11.10 -2.63 24.20
C ASN A 47 10.35 -1.33 24.49
N LEU A 48 10.64 -0.25 23.79
CA LEU A 48 9.92 1.03 23.93
C LEU A 48 8.62 1.08 23.13
N VAL A 49 8.37 0.12 22.23
CA VAL A 49 7.17 0.07 21.40
C VAL A 49 5.97 -0.35 22.23
N ASN A 50 4.90 0.45 22.21
CA ASN A 50 3.66 0.15 22.94
C ASN A 50 2.69 -0.70 22.12
N GLU A 51 2.50 -0.36 20.84
CA GLU A 51 1.53 -1.01 19.97
C GLU A 51 2.03 -1.23 18.55
N VAL A 52 1.47 -2.24 17.88
CA VAL A 52 1.71 -2.56 16.47
C VAL A 52 0.38 -2.71 15.73
N TYR A 53 0.18 -1.92 14.68
CA TYR A 53 -0.94 -2.04 13.76
C TYR A 53 -0.44 -2.43 12.38
N MET A 54 -0.79 -3.62 11.88
CA MET A 54 -0.41 -4.07 10.55
C MET A 54 -1.61 -4.43 9.71
N GLY A 55 -1.70 -3.83 8.52
CA GLY A 55 -2.66 -4.20 7.50
C GLY A 55 -2.35 -5.59 6.93
N ASN A 56 -3.37 -6.43 6.79
CA ASN A 56 -3.30 -7.69 6.06
C ASN A 56 -4.72 -8.07 5.61
N VAL A 57 -4.91 -8.35 4.34
CA VAL A 57 -6.24 -8.48 3.73
C VAL A 57 -6.68 -9.93 3.63
N VAL A 58 -5.93 -10.76 2.92
CA VAL A 58 -6.29 -12.15 2.70
C VAL A 58 -5.54 -13.03 3.69
N GLN A 59 -6.24 -13.43 4.76
CA GLN A 59 -5.62 -14.06 5.93
C GLN A 59 -5.80 -15.58 5.98
N ALA A 60 -6.41 -16.19 4.96
CA ALA A 60 -6.58 -17.63 4.91
C ALA A 60 -5.21 -18.34 4.95
N GLY A 61 -5.04 -19.27 5.89
CA GLY A 61 -3.79 -20.03 6.05
C GLY A 61 -2.62 -19.29 6.71
N VAL A 62 -2.76 -17.98 7.01
CA VAL A 62 -1.68 -17.18 7.64
C VAL A 62 -1.53 -17.49 9.13
N GLY A 63 -2.57 -18.02 9.78
CA GLY A 63 -2.62 -18.27 11.21
C GLY A 63 -3.23 -17.14 12.00
N GLN A 64 -3.21 -17.27 13.34
CA GLN A 64 -3.83 -16.28 14.22
C GLN A 64 -3.03 -14.96 14.27
N ALA A 65 -3.74 -13.82 14.32
CA ALA A 65 -3.18 -12.51 14.61
C ALA A 65 -1.91 -12.17 13.80
N PRO A 66 -2.00 -12.02 12.47
CA PRO A 66 -0.83 -11.78 11.61
C PRO A 66 0.07 -10.62 12.05
N ALA A 67 -0.51 -9.51 12.54
CA ALA A 67 0.28 -8.39 13.08
C ALA A 67 1.13 -8.79 14.29
N ARG A 68 0.59 -9.65 15.18
CA ARG A 68 1.34 -10.15 16.33
C ARG A 68 2.46 -11.10 15.91
N GLN A 69 2.22 -11.94 14.91
CA GLN A 69 3.28 -12.77 14.34
C GLN A 69 4.42 -11.90 13.78
N ALA A 70 4.08 -10.85 13.03
CA ALA A 70 5.07 -9.92 12.47
C ALA A 70 5.89 -9.24 13.58
N ALA A 71 5.24 -8.77 14.64
CA ALA A 71 5.90 -8.17 15.80
C ALA A 71 6.89 -9.15 16.46
N PHE A 72 6.49 -10.38 16.70
CA PHE A 72 7.37 -11.39 17.32
C PHE A 72 8.53 -11.79 16.43
N PHE A 73 8.29 -12.00 15.13
CA PHE A 73 9.36 -12.30 14.20
C PHE A 73 10.34 -11.13 14.02
N ALA A 74 9.91 -9.90 14.30
CA ALA A 74 10.76 -8.72 14.32
C ALA A 74 11.57 -8.55 15.62
N GLY A 75 11.27 -9.35 16.66
CA GLY A 75 11.97 -9.30 17.94
C GLY A 75 11.38 -8.32 18.95
N LEU A 76 10.13 -7.89 18.79
CA LEU A 76 9.45 -7.07 19.79
C LEU A 76 9.10 -7.90 21.05
N SER A 77 8.93 -7.19 22.18
CA SER A 77 8.53 -7.79 23.46
C SER A 77 7.17 -8.51 23.38
N ASN A 78 7.00 -9.53 24.21
CA ASN A 78 5.72 -10.23 24.40
C ASN A 78 4.61 -9.33 24.98
N GLU A 79 4.96 -8.18 25.54
CA GLU A 79 4.04 -7.22 26.15
C GLU A 79 3.41 -6.26 25.13
N VAL A 80 3.96 -6.18 23.89
CA VAL A 80 3.46 -5.29 22.86
C VAL A 80 2.06 -5.71 22.40
N ALA A 81 1.10 -4.81 22.48
CA ALA A 81 -0.25 -5.02 21.93
C ALA A 81 -0.21 -4.97 20.40
N CYS A 82 -0.90 -5.90 19.73
CA CYS A 82 -0.85 -5.99 18.27
C CYS A 82 -2.24 -6.16 17.68
N THR A 83 -2.56 -5.40 16.64
CA THR A 83 -3.85 -5.47 15.95
C THR A 83 -3.66 -5.59 14.44
N THR A 84 -4.31 -6.58 13.85
CA THR A 84 -4.38 -6.73 12.38
C THR A 84 -5.55 -5.94 11.85
N ILE A 85 -5.29 -5.10 10.84
CA ILE A 85 -6.27 -4.19 10.24
C ILE A 85 -6.65 -4.72 8.86
N ASN A 86 -7.94 -4.82 8.57
CA ASN A 86 -8.45 -5.08 7.24
C ASN A 86 -9.44 -3.99 6.80
N LYS A 87 -9.01 -3.18 5.86
CA LYS A 87 -9.79 -2.23 5.09
C LYS A 87 -9.46 -2.40 3.61
N VAL A 88 -9.35 -3.65 3.17
CA VAL A 88 -8.92 -4.03 1.82
C VAL A 88 -7.61 -3.27 1.46
N CYS A 89 -7.49 -2.69 0.26
CA CYS A 89 -6.27 -2.00 -0.20
C CYS A 89 -5.80 -0.86 0.74
N ALA A 90 -6.71 -0.23 1.48
CA ALA A 90 -6.39 0.87 2.39
C ALA A 90 -5.90 0.42 3.78
N SER A 91 -5.76 -0.89 4.04
CA SER A 91 -5.43 -1.43 5.37
C SER A 91 -4.16 -0.82 5.97
N GLY A 92 -3.08 -0.73 5.20
CA GLY A 92 -1.82 -0.16 5.68
C GLY A 92 -1.90 1.33 6.01
N MET A 93 -2.63 2.13 5.21
CA MET A 93 -2.87 3.54 5.54
C MET A 93 -3.78 3.67 6.76
N LYS A 94 -4.80 2.83 6.86
CA LYS A 94 -5.70 2.82 8.04
C LYS A 94 -4.94 2.48 9.32
N ALA A 95 -3.97 1.57 9.27
CA ALA A 95 -3.07 1.29 10.38
C ALA A 95 -2.31 2.54 10.84
N VAL A 96 -1.76 3.33 9.92
CA VAL A 96 -1.08 4.61 10.21
C VAL A 96 -2.05 5.64 10.82
N MET A 97 -3.28 5.71 10.31
CA MET A 97 -4.31 6.60 10.85
C MET A 97 -4.67 6.23 12.29
N LEU A 98 -4.85 4.94 12.60
CA LEU A 98 -5.16 4.44 13.95
C LEU A 98 -3.99 4.67 14.91
N ALA A 99 -2.74 4.45 14.46
CA ALA A 99 -1.56 4.76 15.24
C ALA A 99 -1.50 6.24 15.63
N SER A 100 -1.80 7.12 14.66
CA SER A 100 -1.88 8.55 14.93
C SER A 100 -2.96 8.89 15.95
N GLN A 101 -4.13 8.22 15.90
CA GLN A 101 -5.22 8.39 16.87
C GLN A 101 -4.79 7.93 18.28
N ALA A 102 -4.21 6.75 18.41
CA ALA A 102 -3.76 6.23 19.71
C ALA A 102 -2.76 7.19 20.38
N ILE A 103 -1.81 7.73 19.61
CA ILE A 103 -0.84 8.71 20.14
C ILE A 103 -1.53 10.03 20.53
N GLN A 104 -2.45 10.55 19.71
CA GLN A 104 -3.20 11.77 20.00
C GLN A 104 -4.09 11.66 21.24
N CYS A 105 -4.71 10.48 21.44
CA CYS A 105 -5.52 10.18 22.61
C CYS A 105 -4.69 9.94 23.88
N GLY A 106 -3.40 9.65 23.73
CA GLY A 106 -2.51 9.34 24.86
C GLY A 106 -2.52 7.87 25.27
N ASP A 107 -3.13 6.98 24.46
CA ASP A 107 -3.18 5.54 24.74
C ASP A 107 -1.81 4.88 24.52
N ALA A 108 -0.99 5.42 23.62
CA ALA A 108 0.36 4.96 23.32
C ALA A 108 1.30 6.13 23.03
N ASP A 109 2.60 5.95 23.31
CA ASP A 109 3.64 6.92 22.99
C ASP A 109 4.38 6.58 21.70
N ILE A 110 4.65 5.30 21.45
CA ILE A 110 5.38 4.79 20.29
C ILE A 110 4.58 3.65 19.64
N VAL A 111 4.19 3.83 18.40
CA VAL A 111 3.40 2.87 17.65
C VAL A 111 4.09 2.54 16.33
N ILE A 112 4.20 1.26 16.02
CA ILE A 112 4.58 0.79 14.68
C ILE A 112 3.30 0.56 13.88
N ALA A 113 3.21 1.16 12.71
CA ALA A 113 2.07 1.00 11.82
C ALA A 113 2.51 0.72 10.39
N GLY A 114 1.82 -0.19 9.74
CA GLY A 114 2.18 -0.56 8.38
C GLY A 114 1.21 -1.53 7.75
N GLY A 115 1.74 -2.35 6.85
CA GLY A 115 0.96 -3.40 6.23
C GLY A 115 1.84 -4.41 5.50
N MET A 116 1.28 -5.56 5.26
CA MET A 116 1.95 -6.70 4.67
C MET A 116 0.96 -7.52 3.87
N GLU A 117 1.39 -8.11 2.79
CA GLU A 117 0.64 -9.08 2.02
C GLU A 117 1.62 -10.02 1.32
N ASN A 118 1.27 -11.29 1.24
CA ASN A 118 1.87 -12.21 0.30
C ASN A 118 0.74 -12.84 -0.51
N MET A 119 0.53 -12.35 -1.73
CA MET A 119 -0.55 -12.81 -2.59
C MET A 119 -0.21 -14.14 -3.27
N SER A 120 1.09 -14.47 -3.37
CA SER A 120 1.57 -15.74 -3.93
C SER A 120 1.25 -16.95 -3.05
N LEU A 121 1.09 -16.77 -1.73
CA LEU A 121 0.80 -17.85 -0.78
C LEU A 121 -0.67 -17.97 -0.40
N ILE A 122 -1.55 -17.16 -0.97
CA ILE A 122 -2.98 -17.25 -0.69
C ILE A 122 -3.51 -18.60 -1.17
N PRO A 123 -4.13 -19.41 -0.29
CA PRO A 123 -4.57 -20.75 -0.66
C PRO A 123 -5.86 -20.75 -1.47
N HIS A 124 -6.04 -21.79 -2.25
CA HIS A 124 -7.37 -22.22 -2.68
C HIS A 124 -8.03 -22.97 -1.51
N TYR A 125 -9.34 -22.79 -1.31
CA TYR A 125 -10.07 -23.44 -0.22
C TYR A 125 -11.42 -24.00 -0.67
N MET A 126 -11.95 -24.91 0.14
CA MET A 126 -13.25 -25.54 -0.02
C MET A 126 -14.04 -25.46 1.28
N ASN A 127 -15.35 -25.24 1.19
CA ASN A 127 -16.22 -25.32 2.36
C ASN A 127 -16.72 -26.77 2.54
N LEU A 128 -16.06 -27.52 3.41
CA LEU A 128 -16.39 -28.94 3.67
C LEU A 128 -17.09 -29.19 5.03
N ARG A 129 -17.31 -28.16 5.87
CA ARG A 129 -17.95 -28.39 7.19
C ARG A 129 -19.38 -28.90 7.10
N SER A 130 -20.15 -28.49 6.09
CA SER A 130 -21.51 -28.97 5.82
C SER A 130 -21.53 -30.33 5.08
N GLY A 131 -20.37 -30.81 4.65
CA GLY A 131 -20.25 -32.01 3.81
C GLY A 131 -20.78 -31.82 2.39
N THR A 132 -20.49 -32.78 1.53
CA THR A 132 -21.08 -32.89 0.19
C THR A 132 -21.79 -34.24 0.08
N LYS A 133 -23.10 -34.21 0.00
CA LYS A 133 -23.89 -35.45 -0.07
C LYS A 133 -23.77 -36.17 -1.41
N PHE A 134 -23.58 -35.40 -2.49
CA PHE A 134 -23.52 -35.96 -3.86
C PHE A 134 -22.91 -34.92 -4.83
N GLY A 135 -22.13 -35.38 -5.83
CA GLY A 135 -21.57 -34.57 -6.89
C GLY A 135 -20.17 -33.95 -6.55
N PRO A 136 -19.58 -33.22 -7.50
CA PRO A 136 -18.23 -32.65 -7.34
C PRO A 136 -18.23 -31.46 -6.37
N ASN A 137 -17.07 -31.21 -5.74
CA ASN A 137 -16.79 -29.99 -4.99
C ASN A 137 -15.98 -29.02 -5.83
N THR A 138 -16.22 -27.72 -5.65
CA THR A 138 -15.44 -26.65 -6.28
C THR A 138 -14.44 -26.08 -5.28
N MET A 139 -13.17 -25.97 -5.67
CA MET A 139 -12.18 -25.17 -4.97
C MET A 139 -12.30 -23.71 -5.37
N VAL A 140 -12.19 -22.82 -4.40
CA VAL A 140 -12.25 -21.37 -4.58
C VAL A 140 -10.85 -20.81 -4.46
N ASP A 141 -10.43 -20.01 -5.44
CA ASP A 141 -9.21 -19.20 -5.32
C ASP A 141 -9.46 -18.09 -4.30
N GLY A 142 -8.77 -18.19 -3.15
CA GLY A 142 -8.92 -17.24 -2.05
C GLY A 142 -8.47 -15.83 -2.43
N MET A 143 -7.46 -15.69 -3.28
CA MET A 143 -7.01 -14.39 -3.76
C MET A 143 -8.08 -13.70 -4.61
N GLN A 144 -8.64 -14.43 -5.58
CA GLN A 144 -9.71 -13.91 -6.42
C GLN A 144 -10.96 -13.57 -5.59
N LYS A 145 -11.39 -14.51 -4.73
CA LYS A 145 -12.66 -14.37 -3.98
C LYS A 145 -12.62 -13.29 -2.91
N ASP A 146 -11.55 -13.25 -2.10
CA ASP A 146 -11.49 -12.42 -0.91
C ASP A 146 -10.73 -11.10 -1.13
N GLY A 147 -9.91 -11.03 -2.20
CA GLY A 147 -9.08 -9.86 -2.51
C GLY A 147 -9.51 -9.07 -3.74
N LEU A 148 -9.97 -9.75 -4.81
CA LEU A 148 -10.08 -9.18 -6.16
C LEU A 148 -11.48 -9.24 -6.78
N THR A 149 -12.49 -9.69 -6.03
CA THR A 149 -13.89 -9.75 -6.45
C THR A 149 -14.74 -8.84 -5.57
N ASP A 150 -15.58 -8.00 -6.18
CA ASP A 150 -16.56 -7.21 -5.46
C ASP A 150 -17.56 -8.13 -4.75
N ALA A 151 -17.77 -7.89 -3.45
CA ALA A 151 -18.60 -8.76 -2.62
C ALA A 151 -20.10 -8.63 -2.87
N TYR A 152 -20.54 -7.56 -3.54
CA TYR A 152 -21.96 -7.23 -3.71
C TYR A 152 -22.50 -7.70 -5.08
N ASP A 153 -21.75 -7.46 -6.14
CA ASP A 153 -22.14 -7.85 -7.50
C ASP A 153 -21.34 -9.03 -8.08
N ASN A 154 -20.33 -9.52 -7.33
CA ASN A 154 -19.43 -10.62 -7.70
C ASN A 154 -18.63 -10.37 -8.99
N ASN A 155 -18.44 -9.14 -9.41
CA ASN A 155 -17.60 -8.78 -10.52
C ASN A 155 -16.11 -8.65 -10.09
N ALA A 156 -15.19 -8.98 -11.00
CA ALA A 156 -13.78 -8.66 -10.80
C ALA A 156 -13.60 -7.14 -10.70
N MET A 157 -12.65 -6.69 -9.87
CA MET A 157 -12.42 -5.26 -9.61
C MET A 157 -12.13 -4.46 -10.89
N GLY A 158 -11.54 -5.09 -11.92
CA GLY A 158 -11.27 -4.43 -13.20
C GLY A 158 -12.52 -4.08 -14.01
N VAL A 159 -13.66 -4.77 -13.78
CA VAL A 159 -14.95 -4.37 -14.38
C VAL A 159 -15.36 -2.96 -13.93
N SER A 160 -15.18 -2.65 -12.64
CA SER A 160 -15.40 -1.30 -12.12
C SER A 160 -14.41 -0.27 -12.67
N ALA A 161 -13.21 -0.70 -12.99
CA ALA A 161 -12.22 0.16 -13.66
C ALA A 161 -12.65 0.49 -15.10
N ASP A 162 -13.16 -0.49 -15.88
CA ASP A 162 -13.75 -0.25 -17.20
C ASP A 162 -14.97 0.69 -17.13
N LEU A 163 -15.85 0.50 -16.13
CA LEU A 163 -16.98 1.41 -15.89
C LEU A 163 -16.51 2.84 -15.59
N CYS A 164 -15.44 2.99 -14.83
CA CYS A 164 -14.85 4.28 -14.52
C CYS A 164 -14.27 4.94 -15.78
N ALA A 165 -13.55 4.20 -16.62
CA ALA A 165 -13.01 4.71 -17.88
C ALA A 165 -14.14 5.26 -18.77
N ASN A 166 -15.22 4.52 -18.93
CA ASN A 166 -16.37 4.95 -19.69
C ASN A 166 -17.03 6.22 -19.10
N LYS A 167 -17.27 6.23 -17.78
CA LYS A 167 -17.93 7.37 -17.12
C LYS A 167 -17.16 8.68 -17.23
N TYR A 168 -15.85 8.60 -17.14
CA TYR A 168 -14.98 9.79 -17.14
C TYR A 168 -14.37 10.09 -18.52
N ASN A 169 -14.77 9.36 -19.57
CA ASN A 169 -14.25 9.45 -20.93
C ASN A 169 -12.71 9.41 -20.91
N ILE A 170 -12.16 8.34 -20.33
CA ILE A 170 -10.72 8.06 -20.31
C ILE A 170 -10.46 6.94 -21.31
N SER A 171 -9.73 7.25 -22.37
CA SER A 171 -9.50 6.31 -23.46
C SER A 171 -8.51 5.19 -23.07
N ARG A 172 -8.42 4.16 -23.89
CA ARG A 172 -7.41 3.11 -23.78
C ARG A 172 -6.00 3.68 -23.92
N GLU A 173 -5.80 4.57 -24.87
CA GLU A 173 -4.51 5.21 -25.15
C GLU A 173 -4.05 6.06 -23.97
N GLU A 174 -4.94 6.80 -23.30
CA GLU A 174 -4.62 7.56 -22.10
C GLU A 174 -4.18 6.63 -20.95
N GLN A 175 -4.86 5.49 -20.78
CA GLN A 175 -4.51 4.52 -19.74
C GLN A 175 -3.16 3.85 -20.03
N ASP A 176 -2.90 3.49 -21.27
CA ASP A 176 -1.63 2.90 -21.67
C ASP A 176 -0.47 3.91 -21.57
N ALA A 177 -0.69 5.18 -21.94
CA ALA A 177 0.29 6.25 -21.78
C ALA A 177 0.63 6.49 -20.31
N PHE A 178 -0.38 6.47 -19.42
CA PHE A 178 -0.18 6.54 -17.97
C PHE A 178 0.65 5.37 -17.46
N ALA A 179 0.32 4.14 -17.88
CA ALA A 179 1.07 2.95 -17.49
C ALA A 179 2.54 3.05 -17.94
N ILE A 180 2.79 3.40 -19.20
CA ILE A 180 4.14 3.60 -19.75
C ILE A 180 4.90 4.66 -18.93
N GLN A 181 4.24 5.75 -18.55
CA GLN A 181 4.85 6.77 -17.70
C GLN A 181 5.20 6.23 -16.32
N SER A 182 4.30 5.45 -15.66
CA SER A 182 4.56 4.81 -14.37
C SER A 182 5.79 3.89 -14.46
N TYR A 183 5.87 3.02 -15.47
CA TYR A 183 7.02 2.14 -15.68
C TYR A 183 8.33 2.90 -15.91
N LYS A 184 8.32 3.95 -16.72
CA LYS A 184 9.50 4.80 -16.96
C LYS A 184 9.96 5.49 -15.68
N ARG A 185 9.04 6.07 -14.92
CA ARG A 185 9.33 6.73 -13.63
C ARG A 185 9.93 5.77 -12.62
N SER A 186 9.38 4.55 -12.49
CA SER A 186 9.94 3.53 -11.58
C SER A 186 11.33 3.08 -12.00
N SER A 187 11.54 2.85 -13.30
CA SER A 187 12.84 2.49 -13.83
C SER A 187 13.89 3.58 -13.59
N GLU A 188 13.54 4.83 -13.84
CA GLU A 188 14.41 5.98 -13.59
C GLU A 188 14.70 6.17 -12.09
N ALA A 189 13.68 6.03 -11.25
CA ALA A 189 13.83 6.12 -9.78
C ALA A 189 14.79 5.04 -9.24
N TRP A 190 14.70 3.81 -9.73
CA TRP A 190 15.64 2.75 -9.38
C TRP A 190 17.05 3.03 -9.90
N ASN A 191 17.19 3.46 -11.14
CA ASN A 191 18.48 3.71 -11.77
C ASN A 191 19.21 4.91 -11.14
N SER A 192 18.46 5.89 -10.63
CA SER A 192 18.98 7.08 -9.94
C SER A 192 19.10 6.92 -8.43
N GLY A 193 18.78 5.74 -7.87
CA GLY A 193 18.90 5.45 -6.44
C GLY A 193 17.84 6.10 -5.55
N LYS A 194 16.74 6.62 -6.10
CA LYS A 194 15.69 7.31 -5.34
C LYS A 194 14.99 6.40 -4.31
N PHE A 195 15.00 5.09 -4.51
CA PHE A 195 14.40 4.13 -3.57
C PHE A 195 15.36 3.63 -2.49
N ASN A 196 16.66 3.97 -2.53
CA ASN A 196 17.66 3.45 -1.61
C ASN A 196 17.35 3.75 -0.13
N ASN A 197 16.69 4.87 0.15
CA ASN A 197 16.35 5.29 1.52
C ASN A 197 15.07 4.65 2.06
N GLU A 198 14.27 4.00 1.21
CA GLU A 198 12.99 3.41 1.63
C GLU A 198 13.00 1.89 1.57
N VAL A 199 13.77 1.28 0.67
CA VAL A 199 13.78 -0.18 0.48
C VAL A 199 14.83 -0.83 1.36
N ILE A 200 14.40 -1.81 2.15
CA ILE A 200 15.27 -2.68 2.93
C ILE A 200 15.37 -4.05 2.26
N PRO A 201 16.55 -4.68 2.22
CA PRO A 201 16.70 -6.01 1.64
C PRO A 201 15.98 -7.07 2.46
N VAL A 202 15.47 -8.10 1.77
CA VAL A 202 14.85 -9.27 2.39
C VAL A 202 15.68 -10.51 2.11
N SER A 203 16.06 -11.22 3.16
CA SER A 203 16.76 -12.51 3.08
C SER A 203 15.76 -13.63 2.88
N VAL A 204 15.85 -14.32 1.75
CA VAL A 204 14.98 -15.44 1.37
C VAL A 204 15.72 -16.76 1.56
N PRO A 205 15.39 -17.57 2.58
CA PRO A 205 16.03 -18.85 2.82
C PRO A 205 15.89 -19.79 1.61
N GLN A 206 16.96 -20.50 1.30
CA GLN A 206 16.97 -21.50 0.26
C GLN A 206 16.91 -22.90 0.85
N ARG A 207 16.38 -23.85 0.08
CA ARG A 207 16.38 -25.27 0.50
C ARG A 207 17.80 -25.83 0.70
N LYS A 208 18.75 -25.32 -0.08
CA LYS A 208 20.20 -25.63 0.00
C LYS A 208 20.98 -24.38 -0.35
N GLY A 209 22.11 -24.16 0.33
CA GLY A 209 22.99 -23.01 0.11
C GLY A 209 22.61 -21.79 0.94
N ASP A 210 23.25 -20.67 0.64
CA ASP A 210 23.02 -19.39 1.32
C ASP A 210 21.69 -18.76 0.94
N PRO A 211 21.09 -17.94 1.81
CA PRO A 211 19.90 -17.18 1.49
C PRO A 211 20.12 -16.23 0.30
N ILE A 212 19.11 -16.06 -0.53
CA ILE A 212 19.12 -15.05 -1.59
C ILE A 212 18.65 -13.74 -1.00
N ILE A 213 19.37 -12.65 -1.29
CA ILE A 213 18.99 -11.30 -0.86
C ILE A 213 18.21 -10.63 -1.99
N ILE A 214 16.95 -10.36 -1.73
CA ILE A 214 16.09 -9.57 -2.64
C ILE A 214 16.13 -8.12 -2.14
N SER A 215 16.60 -7.20 -2.99
CA SER A 215 16.84 -5.80 -2.64
C SER A 215 16.21 -4.79 -3.62
N LYS A 216 15.52 -5.28 -4.66
CA LYS A 216 14.94 -4.45 -5.71
C LYS A 216 13.54 -4.92 -6.06
N ASP A 217 12.64 -3.98 -6.39
CA ASP A 217 11.32 -4.31 -6.93
C ASP A 217 11.45 -5.08 -8.26
N GLU A 218 10.53 -5.98 -8.52
CA GLU A 218 10.66 -6.88 -9.68
C GLU A 218 9.83 -6.42 -10.90
N GLU A 219 8.62 -5.88 -10.69
CA GLU A 219 7.64 -5.67 -11.76
C GLU A 219 8.07 -4.69 -12.84
N PHE A 220 8.64 -3.54 -12.46
CA PHE A 220 8.95 -2.49 -13.43
C PHE A 220 9.95 -2.93 -14.52
N SER A 221 10.69 -4.02 -14.28
CA SER A 221 11.64 -4.59 -15.24
C SER A 221 11.06 -5.72 -16.11
N ASN A 222 9.86 -6.21 -15.78
CA ASN A 222 9.24 -7.37 -16.44
C ASN A 222 8.37 -7.00 -17.64
N VAL A 223 8.13 -5.69 -17.86
CA VAL A 223 7.25 -5.21 -18.95
C VAL A 223 7.99 -4.95 -20.24
N ASN A 224 7.36 -5.29 -21.37
CA ASN A 224 7.76 -4.81 -22.70
C ASN A 224 6.83 -3.65 -23.10
N LEU A 225 7.35 -2.42 -23.01
CA LEU A 225 6.56 -1.20 -23.26
C LEU A 225 5.96 -1.13 -24.66
N ASP A 226 6.65 -1.66 -25.67
CA ASP A 226 6.20 -1.63 -27.07
C ASP A 226 4.98 -2.53 -27.31
N LYS A 227 4.76 -3.52 -26.43
CA LYS A 227 3.63 -4.44 -26.52
C LYS A 227 2.37 -3.92 -25.83
N ILE A 228 2.46 -2.91 -24.98
CA ILE A 228 1.32 -2.42 -24.19
C ILE A 228 0.11 -2.06 -25.07
N PRO A 229 0.25 -1.30 -26.18
CA PRO A 229 -0.90 -0.94 -27.00
C PRO A 229 -1.59 -2.13 -27.69
N SER A 230 -0.88 -3.25 -27.86
CA SER A 230 -1.41 -4.45 -28.52
C SER A 230 -2.08 -5.46 -27.60
N LEU A 231 -2.09 -5.21 -26.28
CA LEU A 231 -2.71 -6.12 -25.29
C LEU A 231 -4.24 -6.10 -25.39
N ASN A 232 -4.85 -7.27 -25.25
CA ASN A 232 -6.30 -7.39 -25.19
C ASN A 232 -6.85 -6.89 -23.84
N PRO A 233 -8.09 -6.38 -23.80
CA PRO A 233 -8.80 -6.13 -22.56
C PRO A 233 -8.83 -7.37 -21.67
N ALA A 234 -8.65 -7.18 -20.35
CA ALA A 234 -8.51 -8.28 -19.40
C ALA A 234 -9.82 -8.64 -18.68
N PHE A 235 -10.77 -7.72 -18.58
CA PHE A 235 -11.96 -7.90 -17.71
C PHE A 235 -13.26 -7.91 -18.47
N THR A 236 -13.47 -7.03 -19.44
CA THR A 236 -14.66 -7.00 -20.28
C THR A 236 -14.26 -7.05 -21.76
N LYS A 237 -15.09 -7.66 -22.61
CA LYS A 237 -14.78 -7.86 -24.03
C LYS A 237 -14.45 -6.56 -24.77
N ASP A 238 -15.22 -5.50 -24.47
CA ASP A 238 -15.08 -4.17 -25.08
C ASP A 238 -14.48 -3.17 -24.09
N GLY A 239 -13.70 -3.67 -23.11
CA GLY A 239 -13.04 -2.87 -22.09
C GLY A 239 -11.76 -2.22 -22.56
N SER A 240 -11.21 -1.38 -21.70
CA SER A 240 -9.95 -0.66 -21.96
C SER A 240 -8.85 -1.04 -20.97
N VAL A 241 -9.21 -1.74 -19.88
CA VAL A 241 -8.26 -2.18 -18.86
C VAL A 241 -7.56 -3.46 -19.31
N THR A 242 -6.22 -3.45 -19.25
CA THR A 242 -5.36 -4.56 -19.66
C THR A 242 -4.44 -5.00 -18.53
N ALA A 243 -3.74 -6.11 -18.69
CA ALA A 243 -2.75 -6.56 -17.73
C ALA A 243 -1.61 -5.55 -17.49
N ALA A 244 -1.31 -4.66 -18.43
CA ALA A 244 -0.21 -3.69 -18.31
C ALA A 244 -0.65 -2.31 -17.79
N ASN A 245 -1.95 -1.97 -17.88
CA ASN A 245 -2.49 -0.72 -17.32
C ASN A 245 -3.31 -0.93 -16.03
N ALA A 246 -3.32 -2.16 -15.52
CA ALA A 246 -3.73 -2.55 -14.17
C ALA A 246 -2.50 -2.76 -13.28
N SER A 247 -2.64 -2.59 -11.97
CA SER A 247 -1.61 -3.05 -11.04
C SER A 247 -1.52 -4.57 -11.04
N THR A 248 -0.35 -5.10 -10.76
CA THR A 248 -0.08 -6.52 -10.70
C THR A 248 -0.38 -7.12 -9.31
N ILE A 249 -0.31 -8.43 -9.22
CA ILE A 249 -0.47 -9.23 -8.00
C ILE A 249 0.92 -9.40 -7.38
N ASN A 250 1.08 -9.04 -6.09
CA ASN A 250 2.42 -8.89 -5.54
C ASN A 250 2.54 -9.29 -4.06
N ASP A 251 3.80 -9.40 -3.64
CA ASP A 251 4.21 -9.70 -2.28
C ASP A 251 5.04 -8.54 -1.73
N GLY A 252 4.75 -8.09 -0.50
CA GLY A 252 5.51 -6.99 0.09
C GLY A 252 4.99 -6.52 1.44
N ALA A 253 5.79 -5.69 2.12
CA ALA A 253 5.45 -5.07 3.38
C ALA A 253 6.05 -3.66 3.50
N ALA A 254 5.41 -2.83 4.32
CA ALA A 254 5.91 -1.51 4.69
C ALA A 254 5.62 -1.25 6.17
N ALA A 255 6.51 -0.54 6.84
CA ALA A 255 6.37 -0.16 8.24
C ALA A 255 6.85 1.27 8.49
N LEU A 256 6.09 1.97 9.33
CA LEU A 256 6.41 3.31 9.81
C LEU A 256 6.42 3.29 11.34
N ILE A 257 7.29 4.08 11.95
CA ILE A 257 7.31 4.31 13.39
C ILE A 257 6.77 5.70 13.67
N LEU A 258 5.69 5.76 14.43
CA LEU A 258 5.03 7.00 14.82
C LEU A 258 5.18 7.21 16.33
N MET A 259 5.32 8.46 16.74
CA MET A 259 5.30 8.85 18.14
C MET A 259 4.87 10.30 18.30
N SER A 260 4.66 10.74 19.55
CA SER A 260 4.48 12.17 19.78
C SER A 260 5.79 12.92 19.52
N GLU A 261 5.69 14.18 19.05
CA GLU A 261 6.87 15.04 18.86
C GLU A 261 7.72 15.14 20.12
N GLU A 262 7.07 15.26 21.28
CA GLU A 262 7.74 15.30 22.58
C GLU A 262 8.54 14.03 22.85
N LYS A 263 7.96 12.85 22.55
CA LYS A 263 8.64 11.56 22.70
C LYS A 263 9.84 11.44 21.77
N ALA A 264 9.71 11.86 20.52
CA ALA A 264 10.82 11.86 19.56
C ALA A 264 11.99 12.72 20.05
N LEU A 265 11.70 13.92 20.54
CA LEU A 265 12.70 14.82 21.10
C LEU A 265 13.38 14.22 22.35
N SER A 266 12.63 13.59 23.24
CA SER A 266 13.16 12.94 24.44
C SER A 266 14.11 11.78 24.15
N LEU A 267 13.95 11.14 23.00
CA LEU A 267 14.80 10.05 22.50
C LEU A 267 15.92 10.54 21.56
N ASN A 268 16.05 11.86 21.34
CA ASN A 268 16.97 12.46 20.36
C ASN A 268 16.79 11.91 18.93
N LEU A 269 15.56 11.51 18.56
CA LEU A 269 15.23 11.07 17.23
C LEU A 269 14.83 12.27 16.37
N LYS A 270 15.34 12.29 15.13
CA LYS A 270 14.97 13.32 14.14
C LYS A 270 13.66 12.89 13.44
N PRO A 271 12.56 13.65 13.60
CA PRO A 271 11.35 13.36 12.86
C PRO A 271 11.53 13.59 11.35
N LEU A 272 10.82 12.78 10.54
CA LEU A 272 10.79 12.90 9.09
C LEU A 272 9.64 13.80 8.64
N ALA A 273 8.46 13.59 9.21
CA ALA A 273 7.25 14.34 8.85
C ALA A 273 6.23 14.35 10.00
N TYR A 274 5.41 15.40 10.04
CA TYR A 274 4.18 15.43 10.84
C TYR A 274 3.04 14.73 10.10
N VAL A 275 2.17 14.03 10.84
CA VAL A 275 0.85 13.64 10.37
C VAL A 275 -0.10 14.84 10.61
N ARG A 276 -0.43 15.57 9.54
CA ARG A 276 -1.27 16.77 9.63
C ARG A 276 -2.75 16.44 9.76
N SER A 277 -3.19 15.49 8.98
CA SER A 277 -4.59 15.06 8.97
C SER A 277 -4.76 13.76 8.19
N TYR A 278 -5.94 13.18 8.33
CA TYR A 278 -6.38 12.03 7.55
C TYR A 278 -7.91 11.98 7.47
N ALA A 279 -8.41 11.25 6.49
CA ALA A 279 -9.85 11.03 6.32
C ALA A 279 -10.13 9.70 5.61
N ASP A 280 -11.30 9.16 5.89
CA ASP A 280 -11.93 8.12 5.10
C ASP A 280 -13.11 8.72 4.33
N ALA A 281 -13.44 8.12 3.19
CA ALA A 281 -14.68 8.35 2.45
C ALA A 281 -15.16 7.04 1.84
N ALA A 282 -16.44 6.98 1.52
CA ALA A 282 -17.05 5.86 0.83
C ALA A 282 -18.14 6.35 -0.13
N GLN A 283 -18.45 5.50 -1.11
CA GLN A 283 -19.55 5.66 -2.05
C GLN A 283 -20.02 4.27 -2.51
N GLU A 284 -20.89 4.23 -3.50
CA GLU A 284 -21.38 2.99 -4.09
C GLU A 284 -20.20 2.09 -4.54
N PRO A 285 -20.18 0.78 -4.18
CA PRO A 285 -19.03 -0.11 -4.36
C PRO A 285 -18.41 -0.07 -5.76
N LYS A 286 -19.20 -0.11 -6.81
CA LYS A 286 -18.74 -0.08 -8.21
C LYS A 286 -17.95 1.19 -8.58
N TRP A 287 -18.02 2.27 -7.77
CA TRP A 287 -17.29 3.52 -7.98
C TRP A 287 -16.07 3.68 -7.08
N PHE A 288 -15.60 2.60 -6.47
CA PHE A 288 -14.42 2.64 -5.58
C PHE A 288 -13.22 3.37 -6.22
N THR A 289 -13.06 3.28 -7.52
CA THR A 289 -11.98 3.88 -8.30
C THR A 289 -11.83 5.39 -8.11
N THR A 290 -12.93 6.10 -7.83
CA THR A 290 -12.94 7.56 -7.63
C THR A 290 -13.17 7.99 -6.18
N SER A 291 -13.18 7.05 -5.24
CA SER A 291 -13.31 7.35 -3.81
C SER A 291 -12.15 8.17 -3.23
N PRO A 292 -10.89 8.07 -3.74
CA PRO A 292 -9.81 8.96 -3.33
C PRO A 292 -10.13 10.44 -3.53
N ALA A 293 -10.80 10.83 -4.62
CA ALA A 293 -11.25 12.20 -4.87
C ALA A 293 -12.32 12.72 -3.89
N LYS A 294 -12.92 11.81 -3.08
CA LYS A 294 -13.79 12.19 -1.95
C LYS A 294 -13.03 12.26 -0.64
N ALA A 295 -12.10 11.34 -0.38
CA ALA A 295 -11.36 11.28 0.87
C ALA A 295 -10.32 12.41 0.99
N LEU A 296 -9.58 12.69 -0.09
CA LEU A 296 -8.50 13.66 -0.08
C LEU A 296 -8.95 15.08 0.25
N PRO A 297 -10.03 15.65 -0.33
CA PRO A 297 -10.50 16.99 0.05
C PRO A 297 -10.90 17.08 1.52
N ILE A 298 -11.45 16.02 2.11
CA ILE A 298 -11.78 15.99 3.55
C ILE A 298 -10.50 16.05 4.40
N ALA A 299 -9.47 15.29 4.03
CA ALA A 299 -8.19 15.32 4.72
C ALA A 299 -7.53 16.70 4.60
N LEU A 300 -7.48 17.28 3.39
CA LEU A 300 -6.93 18.62 3.16
C LEU A 300 -7.66 19.68 3.98
N LYS A 301 -9.00 19.67 3.98
CA LYS A 301 -9.81 20.61 4.77
C LYS A 301 -9.50 20.52 6.27
N LYS A 302 -9.30 19.31 6.82
CA LYS A 302 -8.90 19.12 8.21
C LYS A 302 -7.51 19.68 8.52
N ALA A 303 -6.61 19.68 7.53
CA ALA A 303 -5.29 20.30 7.64
C ALA A 303 -5.31 21.84 7.43
N GLY A 304 -6.45 22.42 7.02
CA GLY A 304 -6.56 23.82 6.62
C GLY A 304 -5.91 24.11 5.26
N LEU A 305 -5.87 23.11 4.38
CA LEU A 305 -5.19 23.16 3.09
C LEU A 305 -6.16 22.88 1.93
N THR A 306 -5.71 23.22 0.74
CA THR A 306 -6.33 22.89 -0.55
C THR A 306 -5.37 22.07 -1.42
N THR A 307 -5.81 21.59 -2.57
CA THR A 307 -4.93 20.87 -3.51
C THR A 307 -3.77 21.71 -4.04
N SER A 308 -3.93 23.04 -4.10
CA SER A 308 -2.87 23.96 -4.56
C SER A 308 -1.71 24.09 -3.56
N ASP A 309 -1.95 23.80 -2.28
CA ASP A 309 -0.96 23.89 -1.22
C ASP A 309 -0.07 22.63 -1.14
N VAL A 310 -0.42 21.57 -1.89
CA VAL A 310 0.28 20.30 -1.89
C VAL A 310 1.38 20.30 -2.94
N ASP A 311 2.59 19.97 -2.52
CA ASP A 311 3.74 19.88 -3.41
C ASP A 311 3.72 18.60 -4.24
N PHE A 312 3.47 17.44 -3.59
CA PHE A 312 3.43 16.13 -4.24
C PHE A 312 2.30 15.25 -3.72
N PHE A 313 1.80 14.41 -4.64
CA PHE A 313 0.75 13.44 -4.36
C PHE A 313 1.22 12.01 -4.63
N GLU A 314 0.76 11.06 -3.79
CA GLU A 314 0.87 9.63 -4.03
C GLU A 314 -0.54 9.02 -4.04
N PHE A 315 -1.02 8.65 -5.23
CA PHE A 315 -2.23 7.85 -5.39
C PHE A 315 -1.85 6.40 -5.63
N ASN A 316 -2.53 5.47 -4.96
CA ASN A 316 -2.33 4.07 -5.29
C ASN A 316 -2.95 3.78 -6.67
N GLU A 317 -2.11 3.34 -7.59
CA GLU A 317 -2.49 3.03 -8.97
C GLU A 317 -3.05 1.60 -9.05
N ALA A 318 -4.20 1.32 -8.40
CA ALA A 318 -4.83 0.00 -8.56
C ALA A 318 -5.09 -0.32 -10.05
N PHE A 319 -5.39 0.71 -10.83
CA PHE A 319 -5.48 0.75 -12.29
C PHE A 319 -5.03 2.13 -12.76
N SER A 320 -4.53 2.25 -14.00
CA SER A 320 -4.19 3.54 -14.60
C SER A 320 -5.35 4.52 -14.55
N VAL A 321 -6.57 4.04 -14.79
CA VAL A 321 -7.80 4.84 -14.73
C VAL A 321 -8.05 5.44 -13.33
N VAL A 322 -7.59 4.82 -12.26
CA VAL A 322 -7.71 5.38 -10.90
C VAL A 322 -6.87 6.65 -10.78
N GLY A 323 -5.62 6.61 -11.22
CA GLY A 323 -4.75 7.79 -11.24
C GLY A 323 -5.33 8.91 -12.11
N LEU A 324 -5.71 8.58 -13.33
CA LEU A 324 -6.26 9.53 -14.32
C LEU A 324 -7.58 10.16 -13.85
N ALA A 325 -8.55 9.37 -13.40
CA ALA A 325 -9.86 9.87 -12.98
C ALA A 325 -9.77 10.78 -11.75
N ASN A 326 -8.99 10.37 -10.73
CA ASN A 326 -8.83 11.20 -9.53
C ASN A 326 -8.07 12.49 -9.82
N SER A 327 -7.01 12.46 -10.64
CA SER A 327 -6.30 13.66 -11.09
C SER A 327 -7.22 14.61 -11.86
N LYS A 328 -8.06 14.07 -12.76
CA LYS A 328 -9.04 14.85 -13.53
C LYS A 328 -10.10 15.49 -12.63
N ILE A 329 -10.69 14.74 -11.69
CA ILE A 329 -11.72 15.23 -10.75
C ILE A 329 -11.16 16.35 -9.84
N LEU A 330 -9.93 16.17 -9.36
CA LEU A 330 -9.29 17.09 -8.42
C LEU A 330 -8.51 18.23 -9.08
N GLY A 331 -8.41 18.25 -10.43
CA GLY A 331 -7.65 19.25 -11.18
C GLY A 331 -6.14 19.22 -10.88
N LEU A 332 -5.56 18.04 -10.68
CA LEU A 332 -4.15 17.92 -10.30
C LEU A 332 -3.22 18.01 -11.52
N ASN A 333 -2.03 18.57 -11.30
CA ASN A 333 -0.94 18.47 -12.25
C ASN A 333 -0.28 17.08 -12.14
N ASN A 334 -0.29 16.30 -13.21
CA ASN A 334 0.28 14.95 -13.26
C ASN A 334 1.80 14.91 -13.01
N ASP A 335 2.51 16.03 -13.17
CA ASP A 335 3.95 16.12 -12.86
C ASP A 335 4.22 16.12 -11.34
N LYS A 336 3.18 16.30 -10.53
CA LYS A 336 3.24 16.24 -9.07
C LYS A 336 2.69 14.92 -8.51
N VAL A 337 2.16 14.03 -9.34
CA VAL A 337 1.51 12.79 -8.94
C VAL A 337 2.41 11.60 -9.26
N ASN A 338 2.70 10.75 -8.27
CA ASN A 338 3.46 9.50 -8.41
C ASN A 338 4.77 9.68 -9.20
N VAL A 339 5.56 10.67 -8.81
CA VAL A 339 6.76 11.11 -9.57
C VAL A 339 7.87 10.06 -9.66
N ASN A 340 7.84 9.06 -8.79
CA ASN A 340 8.75 7.90 -8.83
C ASN A 340 8.06 6.63 -9.38
N GLY A 341 6.91 6.78 -10.04
CA GLY A 341 6.06 5.65 -10.46
C GLY A 341 5.14 5.18 -9.33
N GLY A 342 4.27 4.23 -9.62
CA GLY A 342 3.25 3.76 -8.67
C GLY A 342 2.92 2.28 -8.85
N ALA A 343 1.76 1.86 -8.35
CA ALA A 343 1.41 0.45 -8.25
C ALA A 343 1.25 -0.27 -9.60
N VAL A 344 0.97 0.44 -10.69
CA VAL A 344 0.94 -0.17 -12.04
C VAL A 344 2.30 -0.74 -12.40
N SER A 345 3.39 -0.05 -12.03
CA SER A 345 4.75 -0.45 -12.35
C SER A 345 5.51 -1.11 -11.20
N LEU A 346 5.17 -0.79 -9.95
CA LEU A 346 5.84 -1.35 -8.76
C LEU A 346 5.11 -2.56 -8.20
N GLY A 347 3.78 -2.62 -8.36
CA GLY A 347 2.95 -3.68 -7.81
C GLY A 347 2.04 -3.24 -6.67
N HIS A 348 1.05 -4.11 -6.34
CA HIS A 348 -0.01 -3.81 -5.39
C HIS A 348 -0.26 -4.94 -4.37
N PRO A 349 0.68 -5.21 -3.44
CA PRO A 349 0.40 -6.10 -2.32
C PRO A 349 -0.65 -5.43 -1.42
N LEU A 350 -1.89 -5.98 -1.39
CA LEU A 350 -3.11 -5.29 -0.92
C LEU A 350 -2.94 -4.64 0.46
N GLY A 351 -2.61 -5.42 1.47
CA GLY A 351 -2.49 -4.92 2.84
C GLY A 351 -1.33 -3.95 3.07
N CYS A 352 -0.29 -4.04 2.24
CA CYS A 352 0.92 -3.20 2.31
C CYS A 352 0.72 -1.81 1.68
N SER A 353 0.01 -1.74 0.55
CA SER A 353 0.05 -0.60 -0.37
C SER A 353 -0.28 0.75 0.26
N GLY A 354 -1.25 0.78 1.20
CA GLY A 354 -1.60 2.02 1.89
C GLY A 354 -0.46 2.62 2.72
N ALA A 355 0.39 1.79 3.32
CA ALA A 355 1.59 2.21 4.03
C ALA A 355 2.73 2.51 3.05
N ARG A 356 2.88 1.69 1.99
CA ARG A 356 3.90 1.86 0.96
C ARG A 356 3.86 3.25 0.33
N ILE A 357 2.69 3.74 -0.05
CA ILE A 357 2.58 5.08 -0.67
C ILE A 357 2.95 6.21 0.30
N ILE A 358 2.75 6.03 1.61
CA ILE A 358 3.20 7.02 2.61
C ILE A 358 4.73 7.00 2.72
N VAL A 359 5.35 5.82 2.73
CA VAL A 359 6.81 5.67 2.74
C VAL A 359 7.43 6.36 1.53
N THR A 360 6.91 6.10 0.33
CA THR A 360 7.38 6.73 -0.91
C THR A 360 7.17 8.24 -0.88
N LEU A 361 6.00 8.72 -0.42
CA LEU A 361 5.71 10.16 -0.33
C LEU A 361 6.70 10.91 0.56
N ILE A 362 7.08 10.35 1.72
CA ILE A 362 8.09 10.94 2.60
C ILE A 362 9.42 11.13 1.85
N ASN A 363 9.85 10.09 1.11
CA ASN A 363 11.09 10.15 0.33
C ASN A 363 10.99 11.12 -0.87
N VAL A 364 9.83 11.20 -1.53
CA VAL A 364 9.57 12.17 -2.60
C VAL A 364 9.70 13.60 -2.07
N LEU A 365 9.14 13.89 -0.91
CA LEU A 365 9.27 15.21 -0.28
C LEU A 365 10.73 15.54 0.06
N GLU A 366 11.49 14.56 0.57
CA GLU A 366 12.91 14.75 0.88
C GLU A 366 13.73 15.00 -0.38
N GLN A 367 13.57 14.18 -1.42
CA GLN A 367 14.29 14.26 -2.70
C GLN A 367 14.09 15.57 -3.43
N ASN A 368 12.92 16.20 -3.28
CA ASN A 368 12.55 17.43 -3.96
C ASN A 368 12.63 18.67 -3.05
N ASN A 369 13.11 18.53 -1.82
CA ASN A 369 13.08 19.58 -0.81
C ASN A 369 11.71 20.26 -0.68
N ALA A 370 10.66 19.45 -0.78
CA ALA A 370 9.26 19.85 -0.72
C ALA A 370 8.72 19.69 0.71
N LYS A 371 7.57 20.29 0.99
CA LYS A 371 7.07 20.39 2.36
C LYS A 371 5.77 19.62 2.58
N ILE A 372 4.75 19.83 1.74
CA ILE A 372 3.43 19.24 1.93
C ILE A 372 3.20 18.10 0.95
N GLY A 373 2.89 16.94 1.49
CA GLY A 373 2.53 15.76 0.71
C GLY A 373 1.15 15.23 1.08
N ALA A 374 0.46 14.67 0.10
CA ALA A 374 -0.82 14.02 0.32
C ALA A 374 -0.85 12.64 -0.38
N ALA A 375 -1.29 11.62 0.35
CA ALA A 375 -1.47 10.30 -0.22
C ALA A 375 -2.93 9.86 -0.14
N ALA A 376 -3.41 9.13 -1.14
CA ALA A 376 -4.75 8.58 -1.15
C ALA A 376 -4.79 7.20 -1.82
N ILE A 377 -5.62 6.31 -1.28
CA ILE A 377 -5.79 4.95 -1.77
C ILE A 377 -7.27 4.59 -1.78
N CYS A 378 -7.74 4.05 -2.91
CA CYS A 378 -9.05 3.41 -3.00
C CYS A 378 -9.03 2.04 -2.35
N ASN A 379 -10.20 1.52 -1.99
CA ASN A 379 -10.34 0.13 -1.57
C ASN A 379 -11.66 -0.47 -2.06
N GLY A 380 -11.67 -1.78 -2.28
CA GLY A 380 -12.89 -2.54 -2.59
C GLY A 380 -14.01 -2.23 -1.61
N GLY A 381 -15.27 -2.33 -2.07
CA GLY A 381 -16.45 -1.93 -1.31
C GLY A 381 -16.76 -0.43 -1.36
N GLY A 382 -16.16 0.33 -2.29
CA GLY A 382 -16.48 1.74 -2.53
C GLY A 382 -15.71 2.73 -1.66
N GLY A 383 -14.73 2.28 -0.87
CA GLY A 383 -14.04 3.12 0.10
C GLY A 383 -12.75 3.78 -0.43
N ALA A 384 -12.24 4.70 0.36
CA ALA A 384 -10.89 5.25 0.25
C ALA A 384 -10.38 5.76 1.61
N SER A 385 -9.06 5.84 1.75
CA SER A 385 -8.39 6.58 2.80
C SER A 385 -7.44 7.61 2.20
N ALA A 386 -7.26 8.74 2.88
CA ALA A 386 -6.30 9.77 2.52
C ALA A 386 -5.58 10.31 3.76
N ILE A 387 -4.33 10.71 3.59
CA ILE A 387 -3.48 11.28 4.64
C ILE A 387 -2.71 12.48 4.08
N VAL A 388 -2.52 13.50 4.91
CA VAL A 388 -1.69 14.67 4.61
C VAL A 388 -0.53 14.69 5.59
N ILE A 389 0.68 14.79 5.08
CA ILE A 389 1.91 14.87 5.86
C ILE A 389 2.66 16.18 5.55
N GLU A 390 3.42 16.64 6.51
CA GLU A 390 4.30 17.82 6.36
C GLU A 390 5.72 17.42 6.74
N LYS A 391 6.65 17.51 5.80
CA LYS A 391 8.09 17.27 6.03
C LYS A 391 8.65 18.30 7.01
N ILE A 392 9.53 17.85 7.90
CA ILE A 392 10.23 18.65 8.92
C ILE A 392 11.63 19.05 8.44
#